data_ff86a927af1303e550ffeee26f024890
#
_entry.id   ff86a927af1303e550ffeee26f024890
#
_cell.length_a   1.000
_cell.length_b   1.000
_cell.length_c   1.000
_cell.angle_alpha   90.00
_cell.angle_beta   90.00
_cell.angle_gamma   90.00
#
_symmetry.space_group_name_H-M   'P 1'
#
loop_
_entity.id
_entity.type
_entity.pdbx_description
1 polymer ?
#
loop_
_entity_poly.entity_id
_entity_poly.type
_entity_poly.pdbx_seq_one_letter_code
_entity_poly.pdbx_strand_id
1 'polypeptide(L)'
;MPTVLIVGPYRFFFYAGDRDEPQHIHVESSDNIAKFWLDPVRLQSSGGFNRVEINRIHKIINEHHLQLLEAWNEYFGSRNKNPES
;
A
#
# COMPACT_ATOMS: atom_id res chain seq x y z
N MET A 1 -3.80 -6.40 -11.06
CA MET A 1 -3.66 -5.50 -9.89
C MET A 1 -4.60 -5.95 -8.80
N PRO A 2 -4.10 -6.59 -7.78
CA PRO A 2 -4.98 -7.03 -6.71
C PRO A 2 -5.37 -5.85 -5.81
N THR A 3 -6.65 -5.72 -5.56
CA THR A 3 -7.17 -4.78 -4.60
C THR A 3 -7.12 -5.47 -3.24
N VAL A 4 -6.48 -4.84 -2.27
CA VAL A 4 -6.32 -5.46 -0.95
C VAL A 4 -7.21 -4.84 0.11
N LEU A 5 -7.70 -3.63 -0.13
CA LEU A 5 -8.52 -2.94 0.85
C LEU A 5 -9.29 -1.82 0.17
N ILE A 6 -10.53 -1.62 0.56
CA ILE A 6 -11.32 -0.47 0.11
C ILE A 6 -11.90 0.19 1.35
N VAL A 7 -11.61 1.48 1.52
CA VAL A 7 -12.12 2.28 2.63
C VAL A 7 -12.69 3.56 2.06
N GLY A 8 -14.01 3.73 2.13
CA GLY A 8 -14.66 4.89 1.55
C GLY A 8 -14.35 5.01 0.07
N PRO A 9 -13.87 6.18 -0.39
CA PRO A 9 -13.58 6.36 -1.80
C PRO A 9 -12.19 5.87 -2.20
N TYR A 10 -11.42 5.27 -1.29
CA TYR A 10 -10.04 4.90 -1.53
C TYR A 10 -9.89 3.41 -1.76
N ARG A 11 -9.19 3.06 -2.85
CA ARG A 11 -8.87 1.67 -3.19
C ARG A 11 -7.37 1.47 -3.02
N PHE A 12 -6.99 0.48 -2.23
CA PHE A 12 -5.59 0.18 -1.93
C PHE A 12 -5.19 -1.07 -2.71
N PHE A 13 -4.08 -0.99 -3.43
CA PHE A 13 -3.71 -2.08 -4.33
C PHE A 13 -2.20 -2.13 -4.57
N PHE A 14 -1.73 -3.26 -5.16
CA PHE A 14 -0.36 -3.43 -5.61
C PHE A 14 -0.34 -3.59 -7.12
N TYR A 15 0.77 -3.20 -7.73
CA TYR A 15 1.05 -3.58 -9.12
C TYR A 15 1.90 -4.85 -9.11
N ALA A 16 1.77 -5.69 -10.16
CA ALA A 16 2.51 -6.94 -10.22
C ALA A 16 4.03 -6.73 -10.21
N GLY A 17 4.48 -5.60 -10.73
CA GLY A 17 5.92 -5.32 -10.80
C GLY A 17 6.52 -4.73 -9.53
N ASP A 18 5.74 -4.59 -8.47
CA ASP A 18 6.20 -3.90 -7.27
C ASP A 18 7.19 -4.69 -6.43
N ARG A 19 7.35 -5.99 -6.69
CA ARG A 19 8.08 -6.87 -5.77
C ARG A 19 9.55 -6.51 -5.59
N ASP A 20 10.14 -5.77 -6.55
CA ASP A 20 11.55 -5.44 -6.48
C ASP A 20 11.82 -4.22 -5.62
N GLU A 21 10.78 -3.61 -5.08
CA GLU A 21 10.92 -2.44 -4.22
C GLU A 21 10.55 -2.82 -2.79
N PRO A 22 10.95 -1.98 -1.82
CA PRO A 22 10.47 -2.19 -0.45
C PRO A 22 8.95 -2.19 -0.40
N GLN A 23 8.39 -2.77 0.66
CA GLN A 23 6.95 -2.87 0.81
C GLN A 23 6.28 -1.50 0.71
N HIS A 24 5.24 -1.43 -0.10
CA HIS A 24 4.51 -0.19 -0.30
C HIS A 24 3.09 -0.48 -0.75
N ILE A 25 2.27 0.56 -0.84
CA ILE A 25 0.87 0.43 -1.24
C ILE A 25 0.51 1.61 -2.12
N HIS A 26 -0.28 1.35 -3.14
CA HIS A 26 -0.85 2.40 -3.98
C HIS A 26 -2.28 2.64 -3.54
N VAL A 27 -2.71 3.90 -3.57
CA VAL A 27 -4.04 4.31 -3.15
C VAL A 27 -4.67 5.13 -4.24
N GLU A 28 -5.80 4.68 -4.74
CA GLU A 28 -6.48 5.33 -5.83
C GLU A 28 -7.82 5.90 -5.40
N SER A 29 -8.13 7.12 -5.85
CA SER A 29 -9.45 7.70 -5.75
C SER A 29 -9.60 8.67 -6.89
N SER A 30 -10.67 8.52 -7.66
CA SER A 30 -10.88 9.31 -8.87
C SER A 30 -9.68 9.13 -9.80
N ASP A 31 -9.04 10.22 -10.22
CA ASP A 31 -7.90 10.14 -11.13
C ASP A 31 -6.56 10.20 -10.41
N ASN A 32 -6.57 10.20 -9.10
CA ASN A 32 -5.35 10.36 -8.31
C ASN A 32 -4.87 9.01 -7.79
N ILE A 33 -3.56 8.79 -7.85
CA ILE A 33 -2.95 7.57 -7.30
C ILE A 33 -1.72 7.96 -6.49
N ALA A 34 -1.79 7.73 -5.19
CA ALA A 34 -0.67 8.00 -4.28
C ALA A 34 0.11 6.72 -4.01
N LYS A 35 1.33 6.87 -3.52
CA LYS A 35 2.18 5.75 -3.15
C LYS A 35 2.76 6.01 -1.77
N PHE A 36 2.61 5.04 -0.87
CA PHE A 36 3.17 5.10 0.48
C PHE A 36 4.05 3.90 0.73
N TRP A 37 5.21 4.14 1.36
CA TRP A 37 6.00 3.06 1.90
C TRP A 37 5.28 2.50 3.12
N LEU A 38 5.44 1.21 3.38
CA LEU A 38 4.73 0.57 4.50
C LEU A 38 5.59 0.33 5.73
N ASP A 39 6.89 0.39 5.62
CA ASP A 39 7.73 0.07 6.76
C ASP A 39 9.04 0.88 6.70
N PRO A 40 9.06 2.03 7.34
CA PRO A 40 7.96 2.68 8.06
C PRO A 40 6.95 3.30 7.11
N VAL A 41 5.78 3.65 7.61
CA VAL A 41 4.76 4.28 6.80
C VAL A 41 5.20 5.69 6.45
N ARG A 42 5.37 5.95 5.15
CA ARG A 42 5.82 7.25 4.67
C ARG A 42 5.27 7.51 3.27
N LEU A 43 4.90 8.76 3.03
CA LEU A 43 4.47 9.17 1.70
C LEU A 43 5.64 9.16 0.74
N GLN A 44 5.46 8.50 -0.40
CA GLN A 44 6.44 8.53 -1.48
C GLN A 44 6.00 9.50 -2.57
N SER A 45 4.70 9.49 -2.91
CA SER A 45 4.17 10.34 -3.97
C SER A 45 2.71 10.65 -3.68
N SER A 46 2.33 11.92 -3.74
CA SER A 46 0.96 12.33 -3.44
C SER A 46 -0.01 12.08 -4.60
N GLY A 47 0.50 11.98 -5.83
CA GLY A 47 -0.31 11.59 -6.97
C GLY A 47 -1.51 12.48 -7.25
N GLY A 48 -1.46 13.75 -6.88
CA GLY A 48 -2.56 14.67 -7.12
C GLY A 48 -3.49 14.88 -5.95
N PHE A 49 -3.37 14.07 -4.89
CA PHE A 49 -4.17 14.29 -3.69
C PHE A 49 -3.68 15.54 -2.95
N ASN A 50 -4.61 16.27 -2.32
CA ASN A 50 -4.23 17.41 -1.49
C ASN A 50 -3.82 16.93 -0.10
N ARG A 51 -3.32 17.88 0.70
CA ARG A 51 -2.81 17.54 2.03
C ARG A 51 -3.86 16.88 2.93
N VAL A 52 -5.10 17.37 2.88
CA VAL A 52 -6.15 16.83 3.73
C VAL A 52 -6.40 15.36 3.40
N GLU A 53 -6.45 15.05 2.11
CA GLU A 53 -6.67 13.67 1.68
C GLU A 53 -5.48 12.78 2.00
N ILE A 54 -4.26 13.31 1.80
CA ILE A 54 -3.05 12.54 2.14
C ILE A 54 -3.04 12.21 3.62
N ASN A 55 -3.40 13.15 4.48
CA ASN A 55 -3.45 12.89 5.92
C ASN A 55 -4.50 11.83 6.25
N ARG A 56 -5.64 11.88 5.58
CA ARG A 56 -6.71 10.89 5.79
C ARG A 56 -6.25 9.50 5.35
N ILE A 57 -5.62 9.42 4.18
CA ILE A 57 -5.09 8.17 3.68
C ILE A 57 -4.01 7.61 4.61
N HIS A 58 -3.13 8.49 5.08
CA HIS A 58 -2.06 8.08 5.99
C HIS A 58 -2.64 7.45 7.26
N LYS A 59 -3.72 8.03 7.78
CA LYS A 59 -4.37 7.50 8.96
C LYS A 59 -4.96 6.11 8.69
N ILE A 60 -5.58 5.93 7.53
CA ILE A 60 -6.15 4.64 7.16
C ILE A 60 -5.05 3.59 7.07
N ILE A 61 -3.92 3.95 6.45
CA ILE A 61 -2.80 3.02 6.32
C ILE A 61 -2.27 2.62 7.69
N ASN A 62 -2.13 3.58 8.60
CA ASN A 62 -1.67 3.26 9.95
C ASN A 62 -2.64 2.32 10.67
N GLU A 63 -3.93 2.52 10.48
CA GLU A 63 -4.93 1.69 11.13
C GLU A 63 -4.94 0.26 10.58
N HIS A 64 -4.53 0.07 9.33
CA HIS A 64 -4.55 -1.23 8.68
C HIS A 64 -3.15 -1.74 8.37
N HIS A 65 -2.15 -1.23 9.09
CA HIS A 65 -0.74 -1.46 8.75
C HIS A 65 -0.38 -2.94 8.66
N LEU A 66 -0.73 -3.72 9.67
CA LEU A 66 -0.41 -5.14 9.67
C LEU A 66 -1.12 -5.88 8.54
N GLN A 67 -2.37 -5.53 8.30
CA GLN A 67 -3.14 -6.15 7.22
C GLN A 67 -2.48 -5.89 5.88
N LEU A 68 -1.99 -4.67 5.66
CA LEU A 68 -1.36 -4.33 4.40
C LEU A 68 -0.01 -5.03 4.23
N LEU A 69 0.76 -5.15 5.31
CA LEU A 69 2.02 -5.88 5.26
C LEU A 69 1.78 -7.37 4.98
N GLU A 70 0.78 -7.94 5.60
CA GLU A 70 0.45 -9.35 5.36
C GLU A 70 -0.02 -9.56 3.93
N ALA A 71 -0.81 -8.63 3.40
CA ALA A 71 -1.27 -8.72 2.02
C ALA A 71 -0.09 -8.66 1.04
N TRP A 72 0.88 -7.80 1.33
CA TRP A 72 2.09 -7.73 0.50
C TRP A 72 2.82 -9.06 0.50
N ASN A 73 3.03 -9.63 1.70
CA ASN A 73 3.75 -10.89 1.81
C ASN A 73 2.99 -12.03 1.13
N GLU A 74 1.68 -12.03 1.25
CA GLU A 74 0.88 -13.05 0.58
C GLU A 74 0.95 -12.95 -0.93
N TYR A 75 0.87 -11.72 -1.44
CA TYR A 75 0.82 -11.52 -2.88
C TYR A 75 2.17 -11.80 -3.54
N PHE A 76 3.26 -11.30 -2.94
CA PHE A 76 4.58 -11.45 -3.55
C PHE A 76 5.35 -12.65 -3.02
N GLY A 77 4.78 -13.37 -2.07
CA GLY A 77 5.47 -14.44 -1.39
C GLY A 77 6.46 -13.88 -0.40
N SER A 78 6.67 -14.66 0.65
CA SER A 78 7.63 -14.27 1.65
C SER A 78 8.97 -14.71 1.15
N ARG A 79 9.61 -13.90 0.40
CA ARG A 79 10.85 -14.28 -0.23
C ARG A 79 11.86 -14.83 0.68
N ASN A 80 11.62 -14.62 1.86
CA ASN A 80 12.53 -15.16 2.79
C ASN A 80 12.22 -16.50 3.19
N LYS A 81 11.71 -17.00 3.07
CA LYS A 81 11.39 -17.94 3.52
C LYS A 81 11.79 -19.01 3.31
N ASN A 82 11.90 -18.96 3.68
CA ASN A 82 12.08 -19.78 3.58
C ASN A 82 12.09 -20.79 3.69
N PRO A 83 12.41 -21.32 3.77
CA PRO A 83 12.35 -22.17 3.80
C PRO A 83 12.29 -23.13 4.19
N GLU A 84 12.11 -23.24 4.43
CA GLU A 84 12.07 -23.81 4.71
C GLU A 84 11.99 -24.01 4.79
N SER A 85 11.87 -23.65 4.79
CA SER A 85 11.76 -23.41 4.79
C SER A 85 11.78 -23.37 4.91
#